data_9ce8e4bda63368c46cdfbb84fce271a1
#
_entry.id   9ce8e4bda63368c46cdfbb84fce271a1
#
_cell.length_a   1.000
_cell.length_b   1.000
_cell.length_c   1.000
_cell.angle_alpha   90.00
_cell.angle_beta   90.00
_cell.angle_gamma   90.00
#
_symmetry.space_group_name_H-M   'P 1'
#
loop_
_entity.id
_entity.type
_entity.pdbx_description
1 polymer ?
#
loop_
_entity_poly.entity_id
_entity_poly.type
_entity_poly.pdbx_seq_one_letter_code
_entity_poly.pdbx_strand_id
1 'polypeptide(L)'
;MPDFRVSQSELIALGRNALQLNYPRKMFFYEAPGGHWLHLVPRLLVMIEGSCIIKYQLKGRMIAEKIYAPAIFFCDRYGLLEIDYGDNCHLTNKTFSFSYFPSFIRSMLIDYDGKNLPPTPRDIYYHSVSPLSNGGNLLIDSMKTLYKEGNSDLAAELLMPLFELTLRDLGASDGASSLNMSALWVLINTFIREHHHENFSRNQVAKLFQISPSYVSELMKKYTGQTFSDLKLQYQLEHAENLLLKTRLSVNEIADQVGFSCANYFIRRFRSVYNVTPHVFRNNQQKK
;
A
#
# COMPACT_ATOMS: atom_id res chain seq x y z
N MET A 1 21.57 -8.05 -9.00
CA MET A 1 20.25 -8.48 -8.57
C MET A 1 20.10 -8.03 -7.13
N PRO A 2 18.96 -7.49 -6.67
CA PRO A 2 18.77 -7.39 -5.23
C PRO A 2 18.77 -8.83 -4.72
N ASP A 3 19.73 -9.14 -3.82
CA ASP A 3 19.73 -10.40 -3.08
C ASP A 3 18.49 -10.39 -2.21
N PHE A 4 17.41 -11.01 -2.71
CA PHE A 4 16.35 -11.37 -1.82
C PHE A 4 16.90 -12.41 -0.86
N ARG A 5 16.86 -12.08 0.43
CA ARG A 5 17.46 -12.90 1.48
C ARG A 5 16.68 -14.18 1.75
N VAL A 6 15.53 -14.34 1.09
CA VAL A 6 14.61 -15.46 1.27
C VAL A 6 14.14 -15.95 -0.09
N SER A 7 14.25 -17.23 -0.35
CA SER A 7 13.69 -17.88 -1.55
C SER A 7 12.18 -18.05 -1.44
N GLN A 8 11.50 -18.34 -2.55
CA GLN A 8 10.05 -18.63 -2.56
C GLN A 8 9.71 -19.84 -1.68
N SER A 9 10.52 -20.88 -1.71
CA SER A 9 10.33 -22.09 -0.87
C SER A 9 10.46 -21.78 0.62
N GLU A 10 11.43 -20.97 1.00
CA GLU A 10 11.60 -20.51 2.40
C GLU A 10 10.44 -19.62 2.83
N LEU A 11 9.98 -18.69 1.96
CA LEU A 11 8.81 -17.87 2.23
C LEU A 11 7.56 -18.71 2.49
N ILE A 12 7.32 -19.71 1.65
CA ILE A 12 6.18 -20.63 1.79
C ILE A 12 6.31 -21.46 3.08
N ALA A 13 7.52 -21.93 3.41
CA ALA A 13 7.76 -22.66 4.64
C ALA A 13 7.50 -21.78 5.88
N LEU A 14 7.98 -20.53 5.89
CA LEU A 14 7.68 -19.55 6.93
C LEU A 14 6.17 -19.29 7.05
N GLY A 15 5.47 -19.13 5.92
CA GLY A 15 4.02 -18.95 5.90
C GLY A 15 3.26 -20.15 6.44
N ARG A 16 3.66 -21.38 6.09
CA ARG A 16 3.06 -22.60 6.64
C ARG A 16 3.27 -22.75 8.15
N ASN A 17 4.44 -22.38 8.66
CA ASN A 17 4.68 -22.32 10.10
C ASN A 17 3.78 -21.27 10.75
N ALA A 18 3.62 -20.13 10.11
CA ALA A 18 2.72 -19.08 10.57
C ALA A 18 1.26 -19.55 10.65
N LEU A 19 0.77 -20.38 9.73
CA LEU A 19 -0.60 -20.95 9.80
C LEU A 19 -0.90 -21.73 11.09
N GLN A 20 0.11 -22.20 11.81
CA GLN A 20 -0.05 -22.91 13.07
C GLN A 20 -0.20 -21.98 14.28
N LEU A 21 0.01 -20.69 14.10
CA LEU A 21 -0.07 -19.72 15.18
C LEU A 21 -1.53 -19.29 15.41
N ASN A 22 -1.84 -18.94 16.65
CA ASN A 22 -3.14 -18.35 16.97
C ASN A 22 -3.07 -16.84 16.78
N TYR A 23 -3.84 -16.31 15.83
CA TYR A 23 -3.82 -14.91 15.47
C TYR A 23 -5.02 -14.15 16.04
N PRO A 24 -4.81 -13.00 16.71
CA PRO A 24 -5.81 -11.95 16.76
C PRO A 24 -6.14 -11.47 15.33
N ARG A 25 -7.41 -11.51 14.96
CA ARG A 25 -7.89 -11.24 13.61
C ARG A 25 -8.56 -9.89 13.57
N LYS A 26 -8.08 -9.01 12.69
CA LYS A 26 -8.65 -7.66 12.51
C LYS A 26 -8.97 -7.40 11.06
N MET A 27 -10.14 -6.78 10.84
CA MET A 27 -10.61 -6.42 9.52
C MET A 27 -10.96 -4.94 9.48
N PHE A 28 -10.50 -4.26 8.43
CA PHE A 28 -10.73 -2.85 8.19
C PHE A 28 -11.42 -2.66 6.85
N PHE A 29 -12.70 -2.31 6.88
CA PHE A 29 -13.48 -1.96 5.70
C PHE A 29 -13.65 -0.46 5.60
N TYR A 30 -13.86 -0.01 4.37
CA TYR A 30 -14.02 1.39 4.06
C TYR A 30 -15.32 1.95 4.64
N GLU A 31 -15.23 3.02 5.43
CA GLU A 31 -16.38 3.70 6.02
C GLU A 31 -16.63 5.11 5.45
N ALA A 32 -15.66 5.78 4.86
CA ALA A 32 -15.83 7.06 4.11
C ALA A 32 -14.52 7.60 3.52
N PRO A 33 -14.54 8.41 2.46
CA PRO A 33 -13.34 9.07 1.93
C PRO A 33 -12.88 10.16 2.88
N GLY A 34 -11.69 10.04 3.46
CA GLY A 34 -11.17 11.10 4.35
C GLY A 34 -9.77 10.96 4.90
N GLY A 35 -9.01 9.95 4.52
CA GLY A 35 -7.68 9.72 5.06
C GLY A 35 -6.56 9.73 4.02
N HIS A 36 -5.35 10.01 4.48
CA HIS A 36 -4.14 10.18 3.66
C HIS A 36 -3.59 8.87 3.06
N TRP A 37 -4.01 7.70 3.54
CA TRP A 37 -3.43 6.40 3.23
C TRP A 37 -4.51 5.43 2.75
N LEU A 38 -5.04 5.71 1.58
CA LEU A 38 -6.02 4.82 0.95
C LEU A 38 -5.31 3.71 0.19
N HIS A 39 -5.48 2.47 0.64
CA HIS A 39 -5.06 1.33 -0.16
C HIS A 39 -5.95 1.18 -1.40
N LEU A 40 -5.34 1.13 -2.57
CA LEU A 40 -6.07 1.04 -3.84
C LEU A 40 -6.56 -0.38 -4.15
N VAL A 41 -6.04 -1.36 -3.43
CA VAL A 41 -6.38 -2.78 -3.55
C VAL A 41 -6.47 -3.41 -2.17
N PRO A 42 -7.26 -4.48 -2.00
CA PRO A 42 -7.31 -5.22 -0.75
C PRO A 42 -5.92 -5.72 -0.34
N ARG A 43 -5.63 -5.68 0.95
CA ARG A 43 -4.36 -6.15 1.51
C ARG A 43 -4.59 -7.08 2.69
N LEU A 44 -3.79 -8.14 2.72
CA LEU A 44 -3.64 -9.02 3.87
C LEU A 44 -2.23 -8.84 4.42
N LEU A 45 -2.14 -8.53 5.71
CA LEU A 45 -0.89 -8.41 6.44
C LEU A 45 -0.86 -9.48 7.52
N VAL A 46 0.20 -10.28 7.54
CA VAL A 46 0.41 -11.33 8.54
C VAL A 46 1.72 -11.05 9.24
N MET A 47 1.64 -10.48 10.44
CA MET A 47 2.79 -10.16 11.26
C MET A 47 3.16 -11.38 12.10
N ILE A 48 4.39 -11.88 11.94
CA ILE A 48 4.88 -13.11 12.58
C ILE A 48 5.85 -12.83 13.71
N GLU A 49 6.51 -11.66 13.70
CA GLU A 49 7.45 -11.24 14.75
C GLU A 49 7.30 -9.75 15.01
N GLY A 50 7.60 -9.32 16.25
CA GLY A 50 7.71 -7.91 16.63
C GLY A 50 6.39 -7.22 16.93
N SER A 51 6.33 -5.92 16.68
CA SER A 51 5.16 -5.09 16.94
C SER A 51 5.12 -3.89 16.01
N CYS A 52 3.92 -3.33 15.81
CA CYS A 52 3.71 -2.07 15.10
C CYS A 52 2.57 -1.28 15.77
N ILE A 53 2.44 -0.01 15.42
CA ILE A 53 1.25 0.77 15.72
C ILE A 53 0.44 0.85 14.43
N ILE A 54 -0.80 0.43 14.49
CA ILE A 54 -1.74 0.63 13.39
C ILE A 54 -2.64 1.82 13.69
N LYS A 55 -2.81 2.70 12.71
CA LYS A 55 -3.79 3.78 12.74
C LYS A 55 -4.89 3.46 11.76
N TYR A 56 -6.11 3.53 12.20
CA TYR A 56 -7.30 3.28 11.37
C TYR A 56 -8.45 4.18 11.77
N GLN A 57 -9.40 4.37 10.84
CA GLN A 57 -10.58 5.14 11.11
C GLN A 57 -11.75 4.24 11.49
N LEU A 58 -12.39 4.52 12.62
CA LEU A 58 -13.61 3.85 13.06
C LEU A 58 -14.65 4.91 13.43
N LYS A 59 -15.81 4.87 12.79
CA LYS A 59 -16.93 5.83 13.03
C LYS A 59 -16.45 7.28 12.99
N GLY A 60 -15.63 7.62 11.99
CA GLY A 60 -15.10 8.97 11.78
C GLY A 60 -13.98 9.40 12.75
N ARG A 61 -13.53 8.54 13.67
CA ARG A 61 -12.42 8.82 14.59
C ARG A 61 -11.17 8.03 14.21
N MET A 62 -10.01 8.69 14.27
CA MET A 62 -8.72 8.01 14.14
C MET A 62 -8.40 7.28 15.44
N ILE A 63 -8.10 5.99 15.31
CA ILE A 63 -7.65 5.13 16.41
C ILE A 63 -6.22 4.73 16.11
N ALA A 64 -5.35 4.82 17.12
CA ALA A 64 -3.99 4.29 17.08
C ALA A 64 -3.91 3.13 18.08
N GLU A 65 -3.52 1.95 17.61
CA GLU A 65 -3.45 0.76 18.42
C GLU A 65 -2.10 0.06 18.23
N LYS A 66 -1.43 -0.25 19.32
CA LYS A 66 -0.20 -1.06 19.28
C LYS A 66 -0.56 -2.53 19.19
N ILE A 67 -0.05 -3.18 18.16
CA ILE A 67 -0.28 -4.59 17.89
C ILE A 67 1.03 -5.35 18.05
N TYR A 68 0.94 -6.54 18.61
CA TYR A 68 2.04 -7.47 18.80
C TYR A 68 1.83 -8.72 17.94
N ALA A 69 2.93 -9.26 17.43
CA ALA A 69 2.89 -10.54 16.74
C ALA A 69 2.57 -11.69 17.72
N PRO A 70 1.91 -12.77 17.27
CA PRO A 70 1.38 -12.95 15.93
C PRO A 70 0.06 -12.20 15.73
N ALA A 71 -0.13 -11.58 14.56
CA ALA A 71 -1.37 -10.88 14.23
C ALA A 71 -1.66 -10.91 12.73
N ILE A 72 -2.94 -10.95 12.37
CA ILE A 72 -3.40 -10.91 10.98
C ILE A 72 -4.38 -9.76 10.78
N PHE A 73 -4.17 -9.00 9.71
CA PHE A 73 -4.99 -7.84 9.37
C PHE A 73 -5.44 -7.93 7.92
N PHE A 74 -6.68 -7.59 7.66
CA PHE A 74 -7.18 -7.37 6.33
C PHE A 74 -7.68 -5.93 6.18
N CYS A 75 -7.26 -5.28 5.12
CA CYS A 75 -7.75 -3.96 4.73
C CYS A 75 -8.36 -4.05 3.34
N ASP A 76 -9.63 -3.67 3.21
CA ASP A 76 -10.29 -3.62 1.91
C ASP A 76 -9.79 -2.44 1.07
N ARG A 77 -10.16 -2.46 -0.21
CA ARG A 77 -9.92 -1.36 -1.14
C ARG A 77 -10.41 -0.04 -0.55
N TYR A 78 -9.57 1.00 -0.61
CA TYR A 78 -9.82 2.31 -0.02
C TYR A 78 -9.95 2.32 1.52
N GLY A 79 -9.66 1.23 2.19
CA GLY A 79 -9.57 1.21 3.65
C GLY A 79 -8.42 2.09 4.13
N LEU A 80 -8.64 2.81 5.23
CA LEU A 80 -7.58 3.55 5.91
C LEU A 80 -6.92 2.62 6.92
N LEU A 81 -5.74 2.17 6.59
CA LEU A 81 -4.84 1.46 7.50
C LEU A 81 -3.44 2.02 7.32
N GLU A 82 -2.95 2.72 8.31
CA GLU A 82 -1.59 3.21 8.37
C GLU A 82 -0.81 2.40 9.38
N ILE A 83 0.35 1.88 8.98
CA ILE A 83 1.32 1.33 9.92
C ILE A 83 2.20 2.50 10.35
N ASP A 84 2.02 2.93 11.60
CA ASP A 84 2.86 3.94 12.21
C ASP A 84 4.06 3.25 12.84
N TYR A 85 5.20 3.54 12.29
CA TYR A 85 6.48 3.04 12.85
C TYR A 85 7.01 3.98 13.95
N GLY A 86 6.39 5.15 14.16
CA GLY A 86 6.68 6.15 15.21
C GLY A 86 8.01 6.86 15.05
N ASP A 87 8.02 8.16 15.26
CA ASP A 87 9.24 8.99 15.18
C ASP A 87 10.30 8.62 16.25
N ASN A 88 9.89 7.94 17.34
CA ASN A 88 10.73 7.56 18.47
C ASN A 88 10.59 6.08 18.89
N CYS A 89 9.93 5.26 18.08
CA CYS A 89 9.71 3.86 18.39
C CYS A 89 10.64 2.98 17.55
N HIS A 90 11.62 2.36 18.18
CA HIS A 90 12.40 1.27 17.60
C HIS A 90 11.56 -0.01 17.46
N LEU A 91 10.35 0.13 16.88
CA LEU A 91 9.48 -1.01 16.64
C LEU A 91 10.03 -1.80 15.46
N THR A 92 10.31 -3.06 15.70
CA THR A 92 10.72 -3.98 14.65
C THR A 92 9.57 -4.93 14.35
N ASN A 93 9.42 -5.33 13.12
CA ASN A 93 8.42 -6.35 12.78
C ASN A 93 8.82 -7.14 11.53
N LYS A 94 8.39 -8.39 11.50
CA LYS A 94 8.47 -9.26 10.33
C LYS A 94 7.07 -9.59 9.86
N THR A 95 6.74 -9.17 8.65
CA THR A 95 5.37 -9.16 8.16
C THR A 95 5.29 -9.64 6.72
N PHE A 96 4.41 -10.62 6.45
CA PHE A 96 3.95 -10.88 5.10
C PHE A 96 2.96 -9.78 4.68
N SER A 97 3.14 -9.25 3.48
CA SER A 97 2.24 -8.27 2.89
C SER A 97 1.76 -8.76 1.52
N PHE A 98 0.48 -9.06 1.43
CA PHE A 98 -0.18 -9.50 0.20
C PHE A 98 -1.13 -8.41 -0.29
N SER A 99 -0.95 -7.99 -1.55
CA SER A 99 -1.85 -7.04 -2.20
C SER A 99 -2.58 -7.77 -3.32
N TYR A 100 -3.92 -7.75 -3.27
CA TYR A 100 -4.78 -8.50 -4.17
C TYR A 100 -5.27 -7.62 -5.31
N PHE A 101 -4.75 -7.85 -6.50
CA PHE A 101 -5.22 -7.25 -7.75
C PHE A 101 -6.25 -8.18 -8.42
N PRO A 102 -7.05 -7.73 -9.39
CA PRO A 102 -8.09 -8.56 -9.98
C PRO A 102 -7.64 -9.90 -10.58
N SER A 103 -6.38 -9.99 -11.03
CA SER A 103 -5.83 -11.17 -11.71
C SER A 103 -4.52 -11.69 -11.12
N PHE A 104 -3.97 -11.04 -10.11
CA PHE A 104 -2.70 -11.45 -9.51
C PHE A 104 -2.56 -10.98 -8.06
N ILE A 105 -1.63 -11.59 -7.33
CA ILE A 105 -1.25 -11.22 -5.97
C ILE A 105 0.18 -10.70 -6.00
N ARG A 106 0.43 -9.54 -5.40
CA ARG A 106 1.77 -9.09 -5.04
C ARG A 106 2.08 -9.56 -3.63
N SER A 107 3.12 -10.37 -3.51
CA SER A 107 3.58 -10.94 -2.23
C SER A 107 4.91 -10.32 -1.82
N MET A 108 5.00 -9.89 -0.57
CA MET A 108 6.24 -9.36 0.01
C MET A 108 6.44 -9.96 1.41
N LEU A 109 7.70 -10.17 1.78
CA LEU A 109 8.13 -10.35 3.17
C LEU A 109 8.94 -9.11 3.55
N ILE A 110 8.49 -8.39 4.54
CA ILE A 110 9.14 -7.21 5.11
C ILE A 110 9.72 -7.62 6.47
N ASP A 111 11.00 -7.34 6.69
CA ASP A 111 11.66 -7.50 7.98
C ASP A 111 12.23 -6.13 8.36
N TYR A 112 11.44 -5.37 9.08
CA TYR A 112 11.70 -3.97 9.41
C TYR A 112 12.54 -3.87 10.69
N ASP A 113 13.69 -3.22 10.59
CA ASP A 113 14.69 -3.08 11.67
C ASP A 113 14.48 -1.86 12.58
N GLY A 114 13.43 -1.10 12.37
CA GLY A 114 13.08 0.09 13.17
C GLY A 114 13.85 1.36 12.82
N LYS A 115 14.66 1.40 11.74
CA LYS A 115 15.57 2.52 11.49
C LYS A 115 15.14 3.46 10.37
N ASN A 116 14.42 2.97 9.37
CA ASN A 116 14.10 3.75 8.19
C ASN A 116 12.61 3.72 7.89
N LEU A 117 12.01 4.88 7.73
CA LEU A 117 10.60 5.05 7.37
C LEU A 117 10.46 5.66 5.97
N PRO A 118 9.60 5.12 5.13
CA PRO A 118 8.97 3.79 5.19
C PRO A 118 9.99 2.66 5.03
N PRO A 119 9.60 1.38 5.19
CA PRO A 119 10.50 0.27 4.95
C PRO A 119 11.21 0.40 3.61
N THR A 120 12.54 0.43 3.65
CA THR A 120 13.36 0.58 2.46
C THR A 120 13.44 -0.75 1.69
N PRO A 121 13.95 -0.76 0.44
CA PRO A 121 14.24 -2.00 -0.26
C PRO A 121 15.17 -2.98 0.49
N ARG A 122 15.89 -2.50 1.51
CA ARG A 122 16.73 -3.35 2.38
C ARG A 122 15.91 -4.16 3.37
N ASP A 123 14.73 -3.68 3.73
CA ASP A 123 13.81 -4.32 4.65
C ASP A 123 12.87 -5.29 3.92
N ILE A 124 12.87 -5.30 2.58
CA ILE A 124 12.10 -6.22 1.76
C ILE A 124 12.96 -7.45 1.46
N TYR A 125 12.67 -8.54 2.15
CA TYR A 125 13.40 -9.82 2.05
C TYR A 125 12.92 -10.69 0.90
N TYR A 126 11.68 -10.50 0.48
CA TYR A 126 11.06 -11.23 -0.62
C TYR A 126 10.05 -10.34 -1.34
N HIS A 127 10.02 -10.45 -2.66
CA HIS A 127 9.00 -9.81 -3.49
C HIS A 127 8.72 -10.68 -4.70
N SER A 128 7.44 -11.01 -4.91
CA SER A 128 7.00 -11.71 -6.11
C SER A 128 5.59 -11.30 -6.52
N VAL A 129 5.21 -11.75 -7.71
CA VAL A 129 3.85 -11.64 -8.21
C VAL A 129 3.43 -13.01 -8.73
N SER A 130 2.27 -13.47 -8.28
CA SER A 130 1.68 -14.74 -8.69
C SER A 130 0.26 -14.54 -9.18
N PRO A 131 -0.29 -15.42 -10.04
CA PRO A 131 -1.70 -15.37 -10.37
C PRO A 131 -2.59 -15.47 -9.13
N LEU A 132 -3.71 -14.75 -9.13
CA LEU A 132 -4.75 -14.89 -8.11
C LEU A 132 -5.76 -15.92 -8.60
N SER A 133 -5.98 -16.97 -7.80
CA SER A 133 -7.00 -17.97 -8.09
C SER A 133 -8.42 -17.38 -7.97
N ASN A 134 -9.38 -17.98 -8.65
CA ASN A 134 -10.79 -17.63 -8.50
C ASN A 134 -11.27 -17.78 -7.04
N GLY A 135 -10.75 -18.79 -6.33
CA GLY A 135 -11.04 -19.00 -4.91
C GLY A 135 -10.62 -17.82 -4.04
N GLY A 136 -9.46 -17.18 -4.33
CA GLY A 136 -9.00 -15.98 -3.63
C GLY A 136 -9.97 -14.82 -3.79
N ASN A 137 -10.42 -14.55 -5.01
CA ASN A 137 -11.42 -13.50 -5.27
C ASN A 137 -12.74 -13.79 -4.53
N LEU A 138 -13.23 -15.05 -4.59
CA LEU A 138 -14.48 -15.45 -3.91
C LEU A 138 -14.38 -15.30 -2.39
N LEU A 139 -13.25 -15.63 -1.78
CA LEU A 139 -13.04 -15.42 -0.33
C LEU A 139 -13.09 -13.93 0.02
N ILE A 140 -12.41 -13.08 -0.74
CA ILE A 140 -12.42 -11.62 -0.50
C ILE A 140 -13.84 -11.07 -0.63
N ASP A 141 -14.59 -11.45 -1.66
CA ASP A 141 -15.96 -10.99 -1.87
C ASP A 141 -16.91 -11.52 -0.77
N SER A 142 -16.73 -12.76 -0.33
CA SER A 142 -17.48 -13.33 0.79
C SER A 142 -17.20 -12.58 2.10
N MET A 143 -15.94 -12.27 2.40
CA MET A 143 -15.57 -11.46 3.57
C MET A 143 -16.26 -10.09 3.55
N LYS A 144 -16.29 -9.42 2.39
CA LYS A 144 -16.96 -8.13 2.22
C LYS A 144 -18.46 -8.23 2.45
N THR A 145 -19.07 -9.27 1.92
CA THR A 145 -20.52 -9.51 2.06
C THR A 145 -20.90 -9.74 3.51
N LEU A 146 -20.22 -10.68 4.18
CA LEU A 146 -20.44 -10.98 5.60
C LEU A 146 -20.26 -9.74 6.49
N TYR A 147 -19.22 -8.94 6.22
CA TYR A 147 -19.00 -7.71 6.99
C TYR A 147 -20.14 -6.71 6.83
N LYS A 148 -20.64 -6.49 5.58
CA LYS A 148 -21.78 -5.60 5.30
C LYS A 148 -23.07 -6.06 5.95
N GLU A 149 -23.25 -7.36 6.11
CA GLU A 149 -24.40 -7.97 6.79
C GLU A 149 -24.27 -7.95 8.33
N GLY A 150 -23.17 -7.38 8.87
CA GLY A 150 -22.93 -7.32 10.31
C GLY A 150 -22.27 -8.56 10.90
N ASN A 151 -21.88 -9.54 10.08
CA ASN A 151 -21.24 -10.80 10.49
C ASN A 151 -19.73 -10.67 10.48
N SER A 152 -19.17 -9.66 11.18
CA SER A 152 -17.74 -9.35 11.19
C SER A 152 -16.86 -10.50 11.70
N ASP A 153 -17.34 -11.26 12.68
CA ASP A 153 -16.61 -12.38 13.27
C ASP A 153 -16.47 -13.54 12.26
N LEU A 154 -17.56 -13.86 11.56
CA LEU A 154 -17.53 -14.86 10.48
C LEU A 154 -16.64 -14.40 9.31
N ALA A 155 -16.68 -13.11 8.96
CA ALA A 155 -15.79 -12.56 7.96
C ALA A 155 -14.31 -12.70 8.37
N ALA A 156 -13.99 -12.47 9.63
CA ALA A 156 -12.63 -12.63 10.16
C ALA A 156 -12.13 -14.08 10.15
N GLU A 157 -13.03 -15.07 10.26
CA GLU A 157 -12.64 -16.50 10.16
C GLU A 157 -12.10 -16.85 8.76
N LEU A 158 -12.50 -16.10 7.71
CA LEU A 158 -12.02 -16.34 6.34
C LEU A 158 -10.59 -15.82 6.10
N LEU A 159 -9.98 -15.09 7.04
CA LEU A 159 -8.60 -14.58 6.90
C LEU A 159 -7.57 -15.71 6.81
N MET A 160 -7.71 -16.76 7.61
CA MET A 160 -6.79 -17.89 7.59
C MET A 160 -6.90 -18.72 6.31
N PRO A 161 -8.11 -19.10 5.84
CA PRO A 161 -8.29 -19.68 4.51
C PRO A 161 -7.72 -18.81 3.37
N LEU A 162 -7.88 -17.49 3.42
CA LEU A 162 -7.32 -16.59 2.42
C LEU A 162 -5.78 -16.61 2.45
N PHE A 163 -5.18 -16.61 3.64
CA PHE A 163 -3.73 -16.71 3.79
C PHE A 163 -3.20 -18.04 3.25
N GLU A 164 -3.83 -19.16 3.64
CA GLU A 164 -3.43 -20.49 3.15
C GLU A 164 -3.53 -20.58 1.61
N LEU A 165 -4.65 -20.11 1.04
CA LEU A 165 -4.84 -20.13 -0.40
C LEU A 165 -3.80 -19.25 -1.11
N THR A 166 -3.48 -18.08 -0.54
CA THR A 166 -2.43 -17.21 -1.06
C THR A 166 -1.06 -17.90 -1.11
N LEU A 167 -0.71 -18.67 -0.08
CA LEU A 167 0.54 -19.44 -0.07
C LEU A 167 0.52 -20.58 -1.10
N ARG A 168 -0.63 -21.21 -1.35
CA ARG A 168 -0.80 -22.23 -2.40
C ARG A 168 -0.66 -21.62 -3.80
N ASP A 169 -1.34 -20.50 -4.05
CA ASP A 169 -1.25 -19.77 -5.32
C ASP A 169 0.20 -19.33 -5.62
N LEU A 170 0.90 -18.87 -4.58
CA LEU A 170 2.32 -18.54 -4.66
C LEU A 170 3.17 -19.76 -5.00
N GLY A 171 2.92 -20.91 -4.38
CA GLY A 171 3.66 -22.16 -4.63
C GLY A 171 3.37 -22.81 -5.97
N ALA A 172 2.20 -22.57 -6.55
CA ALA A 172 1.82 -23.06 -7.87
C ALA A 172 2.45 -22.25 -9.03
N SER A 173 2.96 -21.05 -8.73
CA SER A 173 3.66 -20.22 -9.70
C SER A 173 5.14 -20.58 -9.75
N ASP A 174 5.65 -20.94 -10.93
CA ASP A 174 7.09 -21.18 -11.16
C ASP A 174 7.87 -19.85 -11.02
N GLY A 175 7.98 -19.29 -9.86
CA GLY A 175 8.84 -18.17 -9.41
C GLY A 175 9.20 -17.02 -10.37
N ALA A 176 8.92 -17.21 -11.62
CA ALA A 176 9.26 -16.32 -12.73
C ALA A 176 8.17 -16.32 -13.82
N SER A 177 6.88 -16.32 -13.44
CA SER A 177 5.90 -15.95 -14.46
C SER A 177 6.18 -14.50 -14.82
N SER A 178 6.73 -14.31 -16.03
CA SER A 178 6.97 -13.00 -16.60
C SER A 178 5.65 -12.24 -16.56
N LEU A 179 5.54 -11.29 -15.63
CA LEU A 179 4.43 -10.37 -15.60
C LEU A 179 4.23 -9.85 -17.01
N ASN A 180 3.05 -10.00 -17.56
CA ASN A 180 2.77 -9.31 -18.79
C ASN A 180 2.95 -7.80 -18.54
N MET A 181 3.35 -7.07 -19.56
CA MET A 181 3.67 -5.63 -19.48
C MET A 181 2.56 -4.82 -18.79
N SER A 182 1.30 -5.23 -18.94
CA SER A 182 0.16 -4.52 -18.32
C SER A 182 0.06 -4.76 -16.83
N ALA A 183 0.30 -5.97 -16.33
CA ALA A 183 0.31 -6.27 -14.90
C ALA A 183 1.47 -5.55 -14.20
N LEU A 184 2.65 -5.57 -14.79
CA LEU A 184 3.81 -4.84 -14.27
C LEU A 184 3.55 -3.31 -14.23
N TRP A 185 2.92 -2.77 -15.27
CA TRP A 185 2.50 -1.38 -15.27
C TRP A 185 1.53 -1.05 -14.12
N VAL A 186 0.50 -1.88 -13.91
CA VAL A 186 -0.45 -1.69 -12.81
C VAL A 186 0.26 -1.65 -11.46
N LEU A 187 1.22 -2.55 -11.25
CA LEU A 187 2.02 -2.58 -10.01
C LEU A 187 2.83 -1.30 -9.82
N ILE A 188 3.58 -0.89 -10.84
CA ILE A 188 4.42 0.31 -10.79
C ILE A 188 3.56 1.56 -10.58
N ASN A 189 2.46 1.66 -11.32
CA ASN A 189 1.55 2.79 -11.21
C ASN A 189 0.89 2.88 -9.82
N THR A 190 0.46 1.73 -9.28
CA THR A 190 -0.09 1.66 -7.92
C THR A 190 0.96 2.06 -6.89
N PHE A 191 2.19 1.56 -7.02
CA PHE A 191 3.29 1.94 -6.13
C PHE A 191 3.55 3.46 -6.17
N ILE A 192 3.68 4.06 -7.37
CA ILE A 192 3.91 5.50 -7.50
C ILE A 192 2.75 6.30 -6.87
N ARG A 193 1.50 5.85 -7.07
CA ARG A 193 0.31 6.51 -6.53
C ARG A 193 0.22 6.39 -5.01
N GLU A 194 0.57 5.25 -4.42
CA GLU A 194 0.55 5.04 -2.97
C GLU A 194 1.69 5.79 -2.26
N HIS A 195 2.86 5.91 -2.90
CA HIS A 195 4.07 6.46 -2.30
C HIS A 195 4.47 7.84 -2.85
N HIS A 196 3.59 8.52 -3.59
CA HIS A 196 3.93 9.78 -4.28
C HIS A 196 4.49 10.87 -3.37
N HIS A 197 4.13 10.87 -2.09
CA HIS A 197 4.60 11.81 -1.06
C HIS A 197 6.03 11.51 -0.60
N GLU A 198 6.55 10.32 -0.85
CA GLU A 198 7.90 9.93 -0.46
C GLU A 198 8.95 10.40 -1.47
N ASN A 199 10.19 10.56 -0.99
CA ASN A 199 11.30 10.90 -1.87
C ASN A 199 11.93 9.65 -2.48
N PHE A 200 11.41 9.21 -3.61
CA PHE A 200 11.99 8.12 -4.41
C PHE A 200 12.15 8.49 -5.88
N SER A 201 13.10 7.85 -6.51
CA SER A 201 13.48 8.05 -7.91
C SER A 201 13.00 6.89 -8.79
N ARG A 202 12.96 7.12 -10.12
CA ARG A 202 12.73 6.07 -11.11
C ARG A 202 13.67 4.87 -10.94
N ASN A 203 14.95 5.14 -10.59
CA ASN A 203 15.96 4.08 -10.40
C ASN A 203 15.64 3.20 -9.18
N GLN A 204 15.08 3.77 -8.11
CA GLN A 204 14.65 3.01 -6.95
C GLN A 204 13.42 2.16 -7.26
N VAL A 205 12.47 2.69 -8.02
CA VAL A 205 11.33 1.91 -8.53
C VAL A 205 11.82 0.75 -9.41
N ALA A 206 12.71 1.03 -10.35
CA ALA A 206 13.29 0.00 -11.20
C ALA A 206 13.94 -1.13 -10.40
N LYS A 207 14.72 -0.75 -9.36
CA LYS A 207 15.34 -1.71 -8.44
C LYS A 207 14.31 -2.53 -7.67
N LEU A 208 13.25 -1.88 -7.15
CA LEU A 208 12.17 -2.54 -6.41
C LEU A 208 11.47 -3.61 -7.25
N PHE A 209 11.20 -3.29 -8.52
CA PHE A 209 10.51 -4.20 -9.44
C PHE A 209 11.46 -5.08 -10.28
N GLN A 210 12.78 -5.04 -10.01
CA GLN A 210 13.83 -5.83 -10.70
C GLN A 210 13.85 -5.68 -12.22
N ILE A 211 13.63 -4.46 -12.68
CA ILE A 211 13.65 -4.08 -14.08
C ILE A 211 14.64 -2.94 -14.33
N SER A 212 14.94 -2.67 -15.60
CA SER A 212 15.80 -1.52 -15.92
C SER A 212 15.05 -0.19 -15.76
N PRO A 213 15.73 0.91 -15.39
CA PRO A 213 15.12 2.24 -15.39
C PRO A 213 14.57 2.66 -16.75
N SER A 214 15.18 2.20 -17.83
CA SER A 214 14.70 2.45 -19.20
C SER A 214 13.35 1.77 -19.43
N TYR A 215 13.17 0.55 -18.95
CA TYR A 215 11.92 -0.18 -19.07
C TYR A 215 10.78 0.45 -18.26
N VAL A 216 11.07 1.00 -17.06
CA VAL A 216 10.10 1.84 -16.33
C VAL A 216 9.63 3.01 -17.19
N SER A 217 10.58 3.72 -17.84
CA SER A 217 10.23 4.86 -18.70
C SER A 217 9.42 4.47 -19.93
N GLU A 218 9.72 3.30 -20.51
CA GLU A 218 8.97 2.74 -21.64
C GLU A 218 7.53 2.40 -21.24
N LEU A 219 7.34 1.73 -20.10
CA LEU A 219 6.02 1.44 -19.55
C LEU A 219 5.22 2.72 -19.33
N MET A 220 5.83 3.72 -18.70
CA MET A 220 5.16 5.01 -18.45
C MET A 220 4.76 5.69 -19.74
N LYS A 221 5.67 5.78 -20.71
CA LYS A 221 5.38 6.38 -22.01
C LYS A 221 4.26 5.66 -22.73
N LYS A 222 4.26 4.32 -22.68
CA LYS A 222 3.23 3.49 -23.32
C LYS A 222 1.85 3.68 -22.72
N TYR A 223 1.74 3.71 -21.39
CA TYR A 223 0.44 3.69 -20.70
C TYR A 223 -0.11 5.07 -20.33
N THR A 224 0.76 6.09 -20.19
CA THR A 224 0.33 7.44 -19.78
C THR A 224 0.79 8.55 -20.71
N GLY A 225 1.78 8.30 -21.56
CA GLY A 225 2.44 9.34 -22.33
C GLY A 225 3.32 10.29 -21.50
N GLN A 226 3.42 10.08 -20.18
CA GLN A 226 4.08 10.98 -19.23
C GLN A 226 5.46 10.48 -18.82
N THR A 227 6.28 11.38 -18.27
CA THR A 227 7.52 11.00 -17.57
C THR A 227 7.22 10.54 -16.15
N PHE A 228 8.20 9.89 -15.51
CA PHE A 228 8.13 9.50 -14.11
C PHE A 228 7.83 10.69 -13.18
N SER A 229 8.53 11.81 -13.42
CA SER A 229 8.37 13.00 -12.59
C SER A 229 7.00 13.66 -12.78
N ASP A 230 6.46 13.66 -14.00
CA ASP A 230 5.16 14.23 -14.29
C ASP A 230 4.03 13.41 -13.66
N LEU A 231 4.10 12.09 -13.77
CA LEU A 231 3.10 11.21 -13.16
C LEU A 231 3.12 11.29 -11.63
N LYS A 232 4.31 11.29 -11.03
CA LYS A 232 4.45 11.48 -9.57
C LYS A 232 3.88 12.83 -9.15
N LEU A 233 4.22 13.90 -9.87
CA LEU A 233 3.68 15.24 -9.63
C LEU A 233 2.16 15.28 -9.73
N GLN A 234 1.59 14.62 -10.72
CA GLN A 234 0.14 14.53 -10.88
C GLN A 234 -0.49 13.95 -9.60
N TYR A 235 0.01 12.82 -9.09
CA TYR A 235 -0.53 12.22 -7.87
C TYR A 235 -0.34 13.09 -6.63
N GLN A 236 0.79 13.80 -6.52
CA GLN A 236 0.99 14.79 -5.46
C GLN A 236 -0.04 15.91 -5.49
N LEU A 237 -0.36 16.43 -6.67
CA LEU A 237 -1.32 17.52 -6.85
C LEU A 237 -2.78 17.05 -6.67
N GLU A 238 -3.14 15.86 -7.13
CA GLU A 238 -4.45 15.22 -6.87
C GLU A 238 -4.68 15.01 -5.35
N HIS A 239 -3.64 14.60 -4.64
CA HIS A 239 -3.70 14.47 -3.19
C HIS A 239 -3.84 15.83 -2.51
N ALA A 240 -3.07 16.83 -2.93
CA ALA A 240 -3.18 18.20 -2.42
C ALA A 240 -4.58 18.79 -2.64
N GLU A 241 -5.19 18.57 -3.81
CA GLU A 241 -6.56 18.97 -4.10
C GLU A 241 -7.54 18.36 -3.08
N ASN A 242 -7.44 17.07 -2.83
CA ASN A 242 -8.28 16.39 -1.83
C ASN A 242 -8.10 16.98 -0.42
N LEU A 243 -6.87 17.30 -0.02
CA LEU A 243 -6.59 17.93 1.27
C LEU A 243 -7.15 19.36 1.37
N LEU A 244 -7.01 20.14 0.32
CA LEU A 244 -7.58 21.49 0.24
C LEU A 244 -9.10 21.49 0.40
N LEU A 245 -9.78 20.48 -0.15
CA LEU A 245 -11.24 20.36 -0.11
C LEU A 245 -11.76 19.79 1.23
N LYS A 246 -11.02 18.87 1.84
CA LYS A 246 -11.55 18.06 2.95
C LYS A 246 -10.95 18.41 4.32
N THR A 247 -9.91 19.25 4.37
CA THR A 247 -9.21 19.59 5.61
C THR A 247 -9.05 21.09 5.80
N ARG A 248 -8.70 21.48 7.03
CA ARG A 248 -8.33 22.87 7.37
C ARG A 248 -6.81 23.08 7.45
N LEU A 249 -6.02 22.13 6.96
CA LEU A 249 -4.56 22.24 6.95
C LEU A 249 -4.12 23.48 6.19
N SER A 250 -3.06 24.13 6.67
CA SER A 250 -2.43 25.24 5.95
C SER A 250 -1.81 24.76 4.63
N VAL A 251 -1.56 25.68 3.72
CA VAL A 251 -0.91 25.37 2.43
C VAL A 251 0.48 24.78 2.64
N ASN A 252 1.20 25.19 3.69
CA ASN A 252 2.51 24.65 4.03
C ASN A 252 2.41 23.19 4.51
N GLU A 253 1.51 22.91 5.44
CA GLU A 253 1.27 21.54 5.91
C GLU A 253 0.84 20.61 4.78
N ILE A 254 0.00 21.09 3.85
CA ILE A 254 -0.37 20.31 2.67
C ILE A 254 0.85 20.04 1.78
N ALA A 255 1.69 21.05 1.52
CA ALA A 255 2.90 20.88 0.73
C ALA A 255 3.80 19.78 1.31
N ASP A 256 4.04 19.81 2.63
CA ASP A 256 4.84 18.81 3.33
C ASP A 256 4.21 17.42 3.24
N GLN A 257 2.90 17.30 3.48
CA GLN A 257 2.18 16.02 3.43
C GLN A 257 2.16 15.37 2.05
N VAL A 258 2.12 16.15 0.99
CA VAL A 258 2.17 15.60 -0.38
C VAL A 258 3.60 15.46 -0.92
N GLY A 259 4.61 15.68 -0.07
CA GLY A 259 6.01 15.39 -0.35
C GLY A 259 6.76 16.48 -1.10
N PHE A 260 6.36 17.75 -0.97
CA PHE A 260 7.16 18.88 -1.45
C PHE A 260 8.05 19.43 -0.35
N SER A 261 9.33 19.51 -0.61
CA SER A 261 10.32 20.10 0.32
C SER A 261 10.22 21.63 0.43
N CYS A 262 9.46 22.29 -0.44
CA CYS A 262 9.31 23.74 -0.49
C CYS A 262 7.89 24.14 -0.90
N ALA A 263 7.16 24.80 0.01
CA ALA A 263 5.79 25.26 -0.24
C ALA A 263 5.67 26.25 -1.42
N ASN A 264 6.67 27.10 -1.65
CA ASN A 264 6.65 28.01 -2.79
C ASN A 264 6.76 27.26 -4.13
N TYR A 265 7.51 26.16 -4.16
CA TYR A 265 7.57 25.30 -5.35
C TYR A 265 6.23 24.58 -5.55
N PHE A 266 5.63 24.06 -4.49
CA PHE A 266 4.29 23.48 -4.53
C PHE A 266 3.26 24.45 -5.09
N ILE A 267 3.19 25.69 -4.56
CA ILE A 267 2.23 26.73 -5.01
C ILE A 267 2.39 27.01 -6.50
N ARG A 268 3.63 27.13 -7.00
CA ARG A 268 3.89 27.32 -8.43
C ARG A 268 3.40 26.14 -9.26
N ARG A 269 3.70 24.90 -8.84
CA ARG A 269 3.31 23.69 -9.57
C ARG A 269 1.79 23.49 -9.54
N PHE A 270 1.15 23.74 -8.40
CA PHE A 270 -0.31 23.71 -8.28
C PHE A 270 -0.96 24.73 -9.22
N ARG A 271 -0.49 25.99 -9.20
CA ARG A 271 -1.01 27.02 -10.10
C ARG A 271 -0.80 26.69 -11.58
N SER A 272 0.30 26.06 -11.95
CA SER A 272 0.56 25.67 -13.34
C SER A 272 -0.43 24.63 -13.88
N VAL A 273 -1.03 23.82 -13.01
CA VAL A 273 -1.98 22.76 -13.39
C VAL A 273 -3.43 23.21 -13.22
N TYR A 274 -3.75 23.86 -12.10
CA TYR A 274 -5.13 24.26 -11.78
C TYR A 274 -5.47 25.71 -12.16
N ASN A 275 -4.52 26.47 -12.71
CA ASN A 275 -4.63 27.90 -13.08
C ASN A 275 -4.95 28.86 -11.92
N VAL A 276 -5.03 28.38 -10.70
CA VAL A 276 -5.24 29.16 -9.48
C VAL A 276 -4.31 28.69 -8.37
N THR A 277 -4.04 29.56 -7.37
CA THR A 277 -3.25 29.13 -6.20
C THR A 277 -4.05 28.20 -5.30
N PRO A 278 -3.40 27.36 -4.45
CA PRO A 278 -4.08 26.48 -3.49
C PRO A 278 -5.07 27.23 -2.60
N HIS A 279 -4.71 28.41 -2.13
CA HIS A 279 -5.57 29.26 -1.30
C HIS A 279 -6.85 29.69 -2.03
N VAL A 280 -6.70 30.19 -3.27
CA VAL A 280 -7.85 30.59 -4.10
C VAL A 280 -8.71 29.38 -4.45
N PHE A 281 -8.10 28.23 -4.73
CA PHE A 281 -8.80 26.99 -5.02
C PHE A 281 -9.72 26.59 -3.86
N ARG A 282 -9.20 26.58 -2.63
CA ARG A 282 -9.98 26.30 -1.42
C ARG A 282 -11.17 27.26 -1.24
N ASN A 283 -10.92 28.56 -1.36
CA ASN A 283 -11.96 29.58 -1.15
C ASN A 283 -13.08 29.52 -2.18
N ASN A 284 -12.78 29.16 -3.42
CA ASN A 284 -13.78 29.04 -4.49
C ASN A 284 -14.73 27.86 -4.27
N GLN A 285 -14.27 26.79 -3.62
CA GLN A 285 -15.09 25.60 -3.34
C GLN A 285 -15.93 25.75 -2.05
N GLN A 286 -15.49 26.57 -1.11
CA GLN A 286 -16.28 26.88 0.11
C GLN A 286 -17.46 27.86 -0.15
N LYS A 287 -17.51 28.47 -1.33
CA LYS A 287 -18.59 29.39 -1.74
C LYS A 287 -19.68 28.71 -2.59
N LYS A 288 -19.51 27.43 -2.92
CA LYS A 288 -20.53 26.59 -3.58
C LYS A 288 -21.23 25.69 -2.55
#